data_60db12219c49623db62d49d4ea51de28
#
_entry.id   60db12219c49623db62d49d4ea51de28
#
_cell.length_a   1.000
_cell.length_b   1.000
_cell.length_c   1.000
_cell.angle_alpha   90.00
_cell.angle_beta   90.00
_cell.angle_gamma   90.00
#
_symmetry.space_group_name_H-M   'P 1'
#
loop_
_entity.id
_entity.type
_entity.pdbx_description
1 polymer ?
#
loop_
_entity_poly.entity_id
_entity_poly.type
_entity_poly.pdbx_seq_one_letter_code
_entity_poly.pdbx_strand_id
1 'polypeptide(L)'
;MSKIIDGQADTSSVAIALLEGTRIIYINGAVDDNMAYFFNTTLLRLENEDSSADIIVYINSPGGSVTAGLSMIDTMNLISCDVSTICVGMAASMGAMLLMSGEKGKRKILPHSKVLIHQPLQNLGDSFRQATDLEIVAKEAMRTKEALYTLIKEATGQPYSKIEKDCDRDYTLSAQEALEYGIVDEIIRTHKNGR
;
A
#
# COMPACT_ATOMS: atom_id res chain seq x y z
N MET A 1 2.80 -16.17 24.63
CA MET A 1 1.93 -14.98 24.44
C MET A 1 2.78 -13.94 23.75
N SER A 2 2.59 -13.73 22.45
CA SER A 2 3.30 -12.67 21.72
C SER A 2 2.74 -11.31 22.15
N LYS A 3 3.59 -10.45 22.69
CA LYS A 3 3.23 -9.06 22.97
C LYS A 3 3.27 -8.27 21.66
N ILE A 4 2.22 -7.51 21.41
CA ILE A 4 2.22 -6.47 20.36
C ILE A 4 3.02 -5.31 20.94
N ILE A 5 4.05 -4.84 20.24
CA ILE A 5 4.77 -3.63 20.67
C ILE A 5 3.88 -2.45 20.31
N ASP A 6 3.14 -1.98 21.30
CA ASP A 6 2.30 -0.80 21.25
C ASP A 6 3.16 0.46 21.40
N GLY A 7 3.16 1.33 20.39
CA GLY A 7 3.30 2.73 20.68
C GLY A 7 1.97 3.17 21.32
N GLN A 8 1.94 3.40 22.62
CA GLN A 8 0.79 3.67 23.48
C GLN A 8 -0.35 4.42 22.75
N ALA A 9 -1.25 3.67 22.15
CA ALA A 9 -2.52 4.13 21.65
C ALA A 9 -3.58 3.15 22.14
N ASP A 10 -4.71 3.69 22.52
CA ASP A 10 -5.93 2.96 22.89
C ASP A 10 -6.08 1.70 22.00
N THR A 11 -6.05 0.51 22.61
CA THR A 11 -6.05 -0.79 21.91
C THR A 11 -7.27 -1.01 20.99
N SER A 12 -8.21 -0.08 20.96
CA SER A 12 -9.38 -0.08 20.07
C SER A 12 -9.07 0.43 18.65
N SER A 13 -7.86 0.94 18.35
CA SER A 13 -7.53 1.56 17.07
C SER A 13 -6.09 1.36 16.59
N VAL A 14 -5.46 0.20 16.84
CA VAL A 14 -4.12 -0.07 16.30
C VAL A 14 -4.20 -0.20 14.78
N ALA A 15 -3.78 0.86 14.08
CA ALA A 15 -3.76 0.91 12.63
C ALA A 15 -2.53 0.22 12.01
N ILE A 16 -1.47 0.00 12.81
CA ILE A 16 -0.23 -0.67 12.38
C ILE A 16 0.43 -1.35 13.58
N ALA A 17 0.96 -2.55 13.38
CA ALA A 17 1.68 -3.29 14.40
C ALA A 17 2.84 -4.10 13.80
N LEU A 18 3.96 -4.18 14.55
CA LEU A 18 4.99 -5.19 14.34
C LEU A 18 4.73 -6.35 15.30
N LEU A 19 4.68 -7.58 14.78
CA LEU A 19 4.56 -8.77 15.63
C LEU A 19 5.90 -9.04 16.32
N GLU A 20 5.87 -9.05 17.67
CA GLU A 20 7.08 -9.17 18.49
C GLU A 20 7.89 -10.44 18.13
N GLY A 21 9.20 -10.29 18.01
CA GLY A 21 10.11 -11.40 17.67
C GLY A 21 9.99 -11.91 16.24
N THR A 22 9.30 -11.16 15.38
CA THR A 22 9.16 -11.47 13.96
C THR A 22 9.55 -10.28 13.08
N ARG A 23 9.61 -10.52 11.77
CA ARG A 23 9.77 -9.47 10.76
C ARG A 23 8.46 -9.20 10.02
N ILE A 24 7.33 -9.29 10.75
CA ILE A 24 5.98 -9.16 10.20
C ILE A 24 5.36 -7.85 10.67
N ILE A 25 5.04 -6.96 9.74
CA ILE A 25 4.31 -5.73 9.97
C ILE A 25 2.86 -5.95 9.50
N TYR A 26 1.89 -5.55 10.31
CA TYR A 26 0.48 -5.58 9.95
C TYR A 26 -0.07 -4.17 9.85
N ILE A 27 -0.52 -3.78 8.66
CA ILE A 27 -1.20 -2.51 8.36
C ILE A 27 -2.71 -2.76 8.38
N ASN A 28 -3.45 -2.03 9.23
CA ASN A 28 -4.91 -2.13 9.32
C ASN A 28 -5.55 -0.75 9.47
N GLY A 29 -6.22 -0.27 8.43
CA GLY A 29 -6.88 1.04 8.45
C GLY A 29 -6.26 2.06 7.48
N ALA A 30 -6.58 3.34 7.69
CA ALA A 30 -6.18 4.41 6.78
C ALA A 30 -4.68 4.69 6.86
N VAL A 31 -4.08 4.97 5.69
CA VAL A 31 -2.69 5.43 5.58
C VAL A 31 -2.63 6.89 5.99
N ASP A 32 -1.89 7.20 7.05
CA ASP A 32 -1.65 8.54 7.57
C ASP A 32 -0.18 8.74 7.98
N ASP A 33 0.16 9.93 8.45
CA ASP A 33 1.53 10.29 8.81
C ASP A 33 2.06 9.47 10.00
N ASN A 34 1.19 9.09 10.96
CA ASN A 34 1.59 8.26 12.11
C ASN A 34 1.91 6.84 11.65
N MET A 35 1.08 6.28 10.78
CA MET A 35 1.34 4.98 10.17
C MET A 35 2.64 4.98 9.38
N ALA A 36 2.87 6.00 8.55
CA ALA A 36 4.09 6.14 7.77
C ALA A 36 5.33 6.26 8.66
N TYR A 37 5.27 7.07 9.72
CA TYR A 37 6.37 7.18 10.69
C TYR A 37 6.73 5.84 11.33
N PHE A 38 5.72 5.12 11.85
CA PHE A 38 5.94 3.81 12.46
C PHE A 38 6.49 2.80 11.46
N PHE A 39 5.93 2.75 10.26
CA PHE A 39 6.32 1.84 9.19
C PHE A 39 7.77 2.07 8.78
N ASN A 40 8.12 3.31 8.43
CA ASN A 40 9.46 3.68 7.95
C ASN A 40 10.52 3.41 9.02
N THR A 41 10.28 3.81 10.27
CA THR A 41 11.22 3.56 11.37
C THR A 41 11.36 2.06 11.68
N THR A 42 10.28 1.29 11.53
CA THR A 42 10.32 -0.16 11.70
C THR A 42 11.11 -0.84 10.60
N LEU A 43 10.94 -0.44 9.32
CA LEU A 43 11.72 -0.97 8.20
C LEU A 43 13.22 -0.73 8.41
N LEU A 44 13.62 0.50 8.72
CA LEU A 44 15.02 0.87 8.96
C LEU A 44 15.63 0.09 10.15
N ARG A 45 14.84 -0.14 11.19
CA ARG A 45 15.27 -0.95 12.33
C ARG A 45 15.48 -2.41 11.95
N LEU A 46 14.51 -3.01 11.22
CA LEU A 46 14.60 -4.40 10.76
C LEU A 46 15.77 -4.61 9.79
N GLU A 47 16.02 -3.66 8.89
CA GLU A 47 17.21 -3.69 8.03
C GLU A 47 18.51 -3.68 8.84
N ASN A 48 18.60 -2.81 9.86
CA ASN A 48 19.78 -2.77 10.73
C ASN A 48 19.98 -4.06 11.56
N GLU A 49 18.90 -4.77 11.88
CA GLU A 49 18.96 -6.07 12.57
C GLU A 49 19.48 -7.20 11.64
N ASP A 50 18.96 -7.28 10.42
CA ASP A 50 19.39 -8.23 9.38
C ASP A 50 18.97 -7.72 8.00
N SER A 51 19.92 -7.22 7.23
CA SER A 51 19.67 -6.65 5.89
C SER A 51 19.43 -7.71 4.79
N SER A 52 19.61 -8.99 5.10
CA SER A 52 19.43 -10.10 4.15
C SER A 52 18.11 -10.86 4.29
N ALA A 53 17.41 -10.66 5.40
CA ALA A 53 16.17 -11.36 5.68
C ALA A 53 14.95 -10.56 5.21
N ASP A 54 13.98 -11.24 4.58
CA ASP A 54 12.75 -10.63 4.11
C ASP A 54 11.94 -9.96 5.25
N ILE A 55 11.26 -8.88 4.92
CA ILE A 55 10.24 -8.25 5.76
C ILE A 55 8.87 -8.56 5.15
N ILE A 56 7.92 -9.00 5.97
CA ILE A 56 6.57 -9.36 5.52
C ILE A 56 5.58 -8.28 5.96
N VAL A 57 4.81 -7.74 5.01
CA VAL A 57 3.81 -6.70 5.28
C VAL A 57 2.42 -7.21 4.92
N TYR A 58 1.58 -7.42 5.94
CA TYR A 58 0.16 -7.69 5.76
C TYR A 58 -0.61 -6.37 5.61
N ILE A 59 -1.49 -6.27 4.62
CA ILE A 59 -2.20 -5.04 4.27
C ILE A 59 -3.70 -5.27 4.29
N ASN A 60 -4.40 -4.52 5.15
CA ASN A 60 -5.85 -4.35 5.18
C ASN A 60 -6.16 -2.86 5.30
N SER A 61 -6.18 -2.15 4.16
CA SER A 61 -6.23 -0.69 4.16
C SER A 61 -7.17 -0.15 3.07
N PRO A 62 -8.01 0.84 3.41
CA PRO A 62 -8.79 1.59 2.42
C PRO A 62 -7.95 2.63 1.64
N GLY A 63 -6.65 2.77 1.95
CA GLY A 63 -5.79 3.85 1.47
C GLY A 63 -5.77 5.05 2.40
N GLY A 64 -5.45 6.24 1.89
CA GLY A 64 -5.36 7.46 2.68
C GLY A 64 -4.42 8.49 2.08
N SER A 65 -3.58 9.12 2.92
CA SER A 65 -2.64 10.17 2.52
C SER A 65 -1.65 9.69 1.46
N VAL A 66 -1.62 10.37 0.32
CA VAL A 66 -0.69 10.05 -0.78
C VAL A 66 0.76 10.29 -0.35
N THR A 67 1.04 11.41 0.30
CA THR A 67 2.40 11.75 0.76
C THR A 67 2.93 10.76 1.79
N ALA A 68 2.09 10.36 2.75
CA ALA A 68 2.43 9.32 3.71
C ALA A 68 2.71 7.99 3.02
N GLY A 69 1.82 7.55 2.11
CA GLY A 69 1.99 6.31 1.37
C GLY A 69 3.23 6.30 0.47
N LEU A 70 3.51 7.40 -0.24
CA LEU A 70 4.73 7.51 -1.05
C LEU A 70 6.00 7.44 -0.19
N SER A 71 6.03 8.06 1.00
CA SER A 71 7.17 7.94 1.92
C SER A 71 7.40 6.49 2.38
N MET A 72 6.32 5.72 2.55
CA MET A 72 6.41 4.29 2.88
C MET A 72 6.99 3.49 1.71
N ILE A 73 6.52 3.74 0.49
CA ILE A 73 7.03 3.11 -0.74
C ILE A 73 8.51 3.43 -0.95
N ASP A 74 8.89 4.70 -0.82
CA ASP A 74 10.28 5.12 -0.97
C ASP A 74 11.18 4.43 0.06
N THR A 75 10.71 4.25 1.30
CA THR A 75 11.46 3.53 2.33
C THR A 75 11.57 2.03 2.01
N MET A 76 10.51 1.39 1.48
CA MET A 76 10.60 0.01 0.99
C MET A 76 11.65 -0.14 -0.10
N ASN A 77 11.76 0.83 -1.02
CA ASN A 77 12.74 0.81 -2.11
C ASN A 77 14.17 1.20 -1.66
N LEU A 78 14.31 1.90 -0.52
CA LEU A 78 15.60 2.35 0.00
C LEU A 78 16.36 1.24 0.70
N ILE A 79 15.66 0.38 1.43
CA ILE A 79 16.27 -0.71 2.21
C ILE A 79 16.74 -1.85 1.32
N SER A 80 17.72 -2.63 1.81
CA SER A 80 18.27 -3.79 1.09
C SER A 80 17.44 -5.06 1.28
N CYS A 81 16.59 -5.10 2.31
CA CYS A 81 15.70 -6.24 2.55
C CYS A 81 14.61 -6.30 1.50
N ASP A 82 14.31 -7.48 0.98
CA ASP A 82 13.10 -7.67 0.18
C ASP A 82 11.84 -7.51 1.04
N VAL A 83 10.90 -6.71 0.57
CA VAL A 83 9.61 -6.52 1.24
C VAL A 83 8.54 -7.36 0.55
N SER A 84 8.11 -8.44 1.20
CA SER A 84 6.98 -9.25 0.76
C SER A 84 5.67 -8.63 1.23
N THR A 85 4.71 -8.43 0.34
CA THR A 85 3.41 -7.82 0.66
C THR A 85 2.27 -8.83 0.51
N ILE A 86 1.30 -8.79 1.44
CA ILE A 86 0.18 -9.74 1.47
C ILE A 86 -1.12 -8.97 1.70
N CYS A 87 -2.02 -8.95 0.72
CA CYS A 87 -3.35 -8.38 0.90
C CYS A 87 -4.25 -9.31 1.73
N VAL A 88 -4.81 -8.77 2.82
CA VAL A 88 -5.76 -9.46 3.72
C VAL A 88 -7.02 -8.61 3.83
N GLY A 89 -8.13 -9.07 3.30
CA GLY A 89 -9.39 -8.32 3.28
C GLY A 89 -9.42 -7.31 2.14
N MET A 90 -8.73 -6.18 2.26
CA MET A 90 -8.73 -5.14 1.24
C MET A 90 -7.40 -4.39 1.14
N ALA A 91 -6.99 -4.09 -0.08
CA ALA A 91 -5.96 -3.11 -0.38
C ALA A 91 -6.53 -2.10 -1.39
N ALA A 92 -6.91 -0.90 -0.93
CA ALA A 92 -7.54 0.11 -1.78
C ALA A 92 -6.69 1.38 -1.88
N SER A 93 -6.73 2.07 -3.03
CA SER A 93 -6.05 3.36 -3.21
C SER A 93 -4.56 3.28 -2.84
N MET A 94 -4.07 4.07 -1.89
CA MET A 94 -2.69 3.97 -1.39
C MET A 94 -2.36 2.59 -0.80
N GLY A 95 -3.34 1.85 -0.26
CA GLY A 95 -3.15 0.47 0.17
C GLY A 95 -2.82 -0.47 -1.00
N ALA A 96 -3.43 -0.24 -2.17
CA ALA A 96 -3.09 -0.97 -3.40
C ALA A 96 -1.70 -0.59 -3.91
N MET A 97 -1.30 0.70 -3.79
CA MET A 97 0.05 1.14 -4.12
C MET A 97 1.09 0.42 -3.25
N LEU A 98 0.89 0.38 -1.93
CA LEU A 98 1.77 -0.35 -1.02
C LEU A 98 1.86 -1.85 -1.35
N LEU A 99 0.72 -2.48 -1.69
CA LEU A 99 0.69 -3.90 -2.08
C LEU A 99 1.55 -4.16 -3.32
N MET A 100 1.36 -3.37 -4.37
CA MET A 100 2.07 -3.58 -5.63
C MET A 100 3.53 -3.11 -5.61
N SER A 101 3.94 -2.32 -4.59
CA SER A 101 5.33 -1.90 -4.37
C SER A 101 6.17 -2.93 -3.61
N GLY A 102 5.60 -4.06 -3.22
CA GLY A 102 6.38 -5.21 -2.72
C GLY A 102 7.32 -5.78 -3.77
N GLU A 103 8.33 -6.53 -3.32
CA GLU A 103 9.31 -7.18 -4.20
C GLU A 103 8.60 -8.09 -5.22
N LYS A 104 8.99 -7.97 -6.48
CA LYS A 104 8.40 -8.75 -7.57
C LYS A 104 8.61 -10.25 -7.34
N GLY A 105 7.53 -11.02 -7.45
CA GLY A 105 7.50 -12.45 -7.08
C GLY A 105 7.12 -12.70 -5.62
N LYS A 106 7.04 -11.64 -4.78
CA LYS A 106 6.71 -11.74 -3.36
C LYS A 106 5.44 -10.96 -2.95
N ARG A 107 4.65 -10.49 -3.95
CA ARG A 107 3.37 -9.79 -3.74
C ARG A 107 2.24 -10.82 -3.77
N LYS A 108 1.46 -10.90 -2.68
CA LYS A 108 0.48 -11.97 -2.50
C LYS A 108 -0.88 -11.43 -2.08
N ILE A 109 -1.90 -12.26 -2.28
CA ILE A 109 -3.28 -11.94 -1.90
C ILE A 109 -4.00 -13.17 -1.35
N LEU A 110 -4.84 -12.99 -0.33
CA LEU A 110 -5.73 -14.05 0.13
C LEU A 110 -6.94 -14.19 -0.80
N PRO A 111 -7.54 -15.41 -0.93
CA PRO A 111 -8.56 -15.70 -1.95
C PRO A 111 -9.82 -14.84 -1.91
N HIS A 112 -10.19 -14.32 -0.73
CA HIS A 112 -11.39 -13.50 -0.53
C HIS A 112 -11.08 -12.00 -0.43
N SER A 113 -9.81 -11.63 -0.58
CA SER A 113 -9.39 -10.22 -0.53
C SER A 113 -9.69 -9.52 -1.86
N LYS A 114 -9.75 -8.20 -1.79
CA LYS A 114 -10.03 -7.32 -2.94
C LYS A 114 -8.96 -6.25 -3.04
N VAL A 115 -8.72 -5.81 -4.26
CA VAL A 115 -7.89 -4.64 -4.55
C VAL A 115 -8.76 -3.60 -5.24
N LEU A 116 -8.58 -2.32 -4.87
CA LEU A 116 -9.25 -1.20 -5.55
C LEU A 116 -8.21 -0.17 -5.98
N ILE A 117 -8.25 0.17 -7.26
CA ILE A 117 -7.46 1.26 -7.83
C ILE A 117 -8.37 2.35 -8.37
N HIS A 118 -7.94 3.60 -8.24
CA HIS A 118 -8.62 4.77 -8.76
C HIS A 118 -7.65 5.95 -8.88
N GLN A 119 -8.05 7.03 -9.55
CA GLN A 119 -7.27 8.27 -9.60
C GLN A 119 -7.21 8.94 -8.23
N PRO A 120 -6.16 9.76 -7.94
CA PRO A 120 -6.06 10.47 -6.67
C PRO A 120 -7.22 11.43 -6.46
N LEU A 121 -7.80 11.40 -5.26
CA LEU A 121 -8.83 12.33 -4.84
C LEU A 121 -8.18 13.57 -4.24
N GLN A 122 -8.67 14.75 -4.62
CA GLN A 122 -8.24 16.03 -4.06
C GLN A 122 -9.34 16.60 -3.16
N ASN A 123 -9.03 16.78 -1.89
CA ASN A 123 -9.90 17.52 -1.00
C ASN A 123 -9.54 19.01 -1.08
N LEU A 124 -10.39 19.80 -1.76
CA LEU A 124 -10.16 21.23 -1.92
C LEU A 124 -10.64 22.05 -0.70
N GLY A 125 -11.27 21.40 0.29
CA GLY A 125 -11.90 22.07 1.44
C GLY A 125 -13.06 22.99 1.02
N ASP A 126 -13.75 23.56 2.01
CA ASP A 126 -14.92 24.43 1.80
C ASP A 126 -14.58 25.92 1.73
N SER A 127 -13.31 26.29 1.65
CA SER A 127 -12.88 27.70 1.65
C SER A 127 -12.89 28.32 0.26
N PHE A 128 -13.23 29.61 0.19
CA PHE A 128 -13.06 30.41 -1.02
C PHE A 128 -11.59 30.40 -1.45
N ARG A 129 -11.35 30.13 -2.73
CA ARG A 129 -10.00 30.11 -3.32
C ARG A 129 -9.92 31.07 -4.49
N GLN A 130 -8.76 31.67 -4.68
CA GLN A 130 -8.47 32.45 -5.89
C GLN A 130 -8.31 31.52 -7.09
N ALA A 131 -8.63 31.99 -8.29
CA ALA A 131 -8.52 31.21 -9.52
C ALA A 131 -7.10 30.64 -9.73
N THR A 132 -6.08 31.42 -9.41
CA THR A 132 -4.68 31.01 -9.47
C THR A 132 -4.36 29.85 -8.51
N ASP A 133 -4.95 29.84 -7.30
CA ASP A 133 -4.75 28.74 -6.35
C ASP A 133 -5.35 27.43 -6.88
N LEU A 134 -6.51 27.51 -7.54
CA LEU A 134 -7.15 26.36 -8.17
C LEU A 134 -6.29 25.79 -9.30
N GLU A 135 -5.65 26.66 -10.11
CA GLU A 135 -4.73 26.23 -11.17
C GLU A 135 -3.51 25.50 -10.59
N ILE A 136 -2.89 26.03 -9.53
CA ILE A 136 -1.76 25.41 -8.84
C ILE A 136 -2.15 24.02 -8.31
N VAL A 137 -3.29 23.92 -7.62
CA VAL A 137 -3.78 22.64 -7.06
C VAL A 137 -4.07 21.63 -8.19
N ALA A 138 -4.72 22.06 -9.26
CA ALA A 138 -5.00 21.20 -10.40
C ALA A 138 -3.72 20.67 -11.04
N LYS A 139 -2.70 21.51 -11.20
CA LYS A 139 -1.39 21.11 -11.75
C LYS A 139 -0.70 20.09 -10.86
N GLU A 140 -0.73 20.28 -9.54
CA GLU A 140 -0.14 19.33 -8.59
C GLU A 140 -0.90 18.01 -8.55
N ALA A 141 -2.23 18.04 -8.64
CA ALA A 141 -3.06 16.85 -8.76
C ALA A 141 -2.70 16.02 -10.00
N MET A 142 -2.47 16.68 -11.13
CA MET A 142 -2.06 15.99 -12.37
C MET A 142 -0.66 15.36 -12.24
N ARG A 143 0.29 16.04 -11.60
CA ARG A 143 1.62 15.46 -11.33
C ARG A 143 1.53 14.23 -10.43
N THR A 144 0.73 14.31 -9.36
CA THR A 144 0.48 13.18 -8.46
C THR A 144 -0.17 12.01 -9.21
N LYS A 145 -1.18 12.29 -10.05
CA LYS A 145 -1.81 11.27 -10.91
C LYS A 145 -0.78 10.57 -11.79
N GLU A 146 0.06 11.34 -12.48
CA GLU A 146 1.10 10.81 -13.37
C GLU A 146 2.11 9.93 -12.62
N ALA A 147 2.57 10.36 -11.45
CA ALA A 147 3.48 9.59 -10.61
C ALA A 147 2.86 8.25 -10.18
N LEU A 148 1.62 8.26 -9.65
CA LEU A 148 0.94 7.04 -9.23
C LEU A 148 0.67 6.09 -10.39
N TYR A 149 0.27 6.60 -11.57
CA TYR A 149 0.04 5.76 -12.75
C TYR A 149 1.35 5.16 -13.30
N THR A 150 2.46 5.87 -13.14
CA THR A 150 3.79 5.35 -13.47
C THR A 150 4.16 4.19 -12.54
N LEU A 151 3.93 4.32 -11.23
CA LEU A 151 4.12 3.22 -10.27
C LEU A 151 3.27 1.99 -10.63
N ILE A 152 1.98 2.18 -10.97
CA ILE A 152 1.12 1.06 -11.40
C ILE A 152 1.69 0.40 -12.66
N LYS A 153 2.13 1.20 -13.65
CA LYS A 153 2.70 0.69 -14.88
C LYS A 153 3.97 -0.14 -14.64
N GLU A 154 4.87 0.35 -13.81
CA GLU A 154 6.13 -0.34 -13.47
C GLU A 154 5.85 -1.64 -12.71
N ALA A 155 4.95 -1.61 -11.74
CA ALA A 155 4.60 -2.77 -10.93
C ALA A 155 3.86 -3.87 -11.73
N THR A 156 2.95 -3.48 -12.64
CA THR A 156 2.02 -4.40 -13.31
C THR A 156 2.40 -4.75 -14.75
N GLY A 157 3.18 -3.89 -15.41
CA GLY A 157 3.48 -4.00 -16.85
C GLY A 157 2.30 -3.60 -17.75
N GLN A 158 1.19 -3.11 -17.20
CA GLN A 158 0.04 -2.67 -18.00
C GLN A 158 0.36 -1.39 -18.80
N PRO A 159 -0.23 -1.24 -20.00
CA PRO A 159 -0.10 0.00 -20.76
C PRO A 159 -0.69 1.20 -20.01
N TYR A 160 -0.01 2.36 -20.05
CA TYR A 160 -0.47 3.58 -19.37
C TYR A 160 -1.92 3.96 -19.73
N SER A 161 -2.30 3.85 -21.01
CA SER A 161 -3.66 4.14 -21.49
C SER A 161 -4.73 3.22 -20.87
N LYS A 162 -4.37 1.96 -20.57
CA LYS A 162 -5.27 1.05 -19.86
C LYS A 162 -5.42 1.44 -18.39
N ILE A 163 -4.30 1.77 -17.73
CA ILE A 163 -4.30 2.24 -16.34
C ILE A 163 -5.13 3.51 -16.20
N GLU A 164 -4.94 4.47 -17.10
CA GLU A 164 -5.71 5.73 -17.10
C GLU A 164 -7.21 5.49 -17.24
N LYS A 165 -7.62 4.57 -18.10
CA LYS A 165 -9.02 4.18 -18.27
C LYS A 165 -9.59 3.47 -17.05
N ASP A 166 -8.85 2.51 -16.51
CA ASP A 166 -9.30 1.68 -15.38
C ASP A 166 -9.35 2.49 -14.07
N CYS A 167 -8.42 3.43 -13.87
CA CYS A 167 -8.38 4.29 -12.69
C CYS A 167 -9.26 5.56 -12.79
N ASP A 168 -9.99 5.78 -13.88
CA ASP A 168 -10.86 6.97 -14.01
C ASP A 168 -11.96 7.00 -12.94
N ARG A 169 -12.41 5.83 -12.52
CA ARG A 169 -13.34 5.60 -11.41
C ARG A 169 -12.85 4.43 -10.56
N ASP A 170 -13.56 4.15 -9.48
CA ASP A 170 -13.28 3.01 -8.62
C ASP A 170 -13.30 1.70 -9.42
N TYR A 171 -12.15 1.06 -9.52
CA TYR A 171 -11.98 -0.21 -10.19
C TYR A 171 -11.57 -1.28 -9.18
N THR A 172 -12.54 -2.10 -8.80
CA THR A 172 -12.34 -3.18 -7.82
C THR A 172 -12.02 -4.49 -8.52
N LEU A 173 -10.97 -5.15 -8.06
CA LEU A 173 -10.50 -6.44 -8.55
C LEU A 173 -10.62 -7.49 -7.43
N SER A 174 -11.12 -8.67 -7.79
CA SER A 174 -10.99 -9.88 -7.00
C SER A 174 -9.53 -10.35 -6.94
N ALA A 175 -9.23 -11.34 -6.12
CA ALA A 175 -7.88 -11.91 -6.05
C ALA A 175 -7.40 -12.44 -7.41
N GLN A 176 -8.28 -13.08 -8.19
CA GLN A 176 -7.96 -13.61 -9.50
C GLN A 176 -7.68 -12.48 -10.52
N GLU A 177 -8.52 -11.46 -10.54
CA GLU A 177 -8.33 -10.30 -11.42
C GLU A 177 -7.07 -9.50 -11.04
N ALA A 178 -6.73 -9.37 -9.75
CA ALA A 178 -5.51 -8.72 -9.29
C ALA A 178 -4.25 -9.46 -9.74
N LEU A 179 -4.29 -10.81 -9.74
CA LEU A 179 -3.21 -11.65 -10.29
C LEU A 179 -3.08 -11.45 -11.81
N GLU A 180 -4.18 -11.51 -12.55
CA GLU A 180 -4.18 -11.34 -14.01
C GLU A 180 -3.78 -9.92 -14.43
N TYR A 181 -4.10 -8.92 -13.62
CA TYR A 181 -3.70 -7.54 -13.84
C TYR A 181 -2.20 -7.31 -13.57
N GLY A 182 -1.57 -8.17 -12.77
CA GLY A 182 -0.16 -8.08 -12.39
C GLY A 182 0.09 -7.27 -11.12
N ILE A 183 -0.96 -6.97 -10.34
CA ILE A 183 -0.85 -6.28 -9.04
C ILE A 183 -0.18 -7.18 -8.01
N VAL A 184 -0.49 -8.47 -8.06
CA VAL A 184 0.11 -9.51 -7.20
C VAL A 184 0.70 -10.63 -8.04
N ASP A 185 1.57 -11.43 -7.43
CA ASP A 185 2.29 -12.52 -8.08
C ASP A 185 1.71 -13.90 -7.70
N GLU A 186 0.96 -13.97 -6.57
CA GLU A 186 0.43 -15.24 -6.06
C GLU A 186 -0.88 -15.05 -5.29
N ILE A 187 -1.83 -15.98 -5.47
CA ILE A 187 -2.98 -16.15 -4.58
C ILE A 187 -2.63 -17.25 -3.57
N ILE A 188 -2.55 -16.90 -2.27
CA ILE A 188 -2.21 -17.85 -1.21
C ILE A 188 -3.33 -18.90 -1.07
N ARG A 189 -2.99 -20.16 -1.30
CA ARG A 189 -3.92 -21.28 -1.07
C ARG A 189 -4.03 -21.54 0.44
N THR A 190 -5.25 -21.58 0.96
CA THR A 190 -5.47 -21.93 2.37
C THR A 190 -5.23 -23.41 2.61
N HIS A 191 -4.69 -23.78 3.77
CA HIS A 191 -4.43 -25.19 4.13
C HIS A 191 -5.68 -26.11 4.08
N LYS A 192 -6.89 -25.54 4.11
CA LYS A 192 -8.14 -26.32 4.04
C LYS A 192 -8.46 -26.91 2.65
N ASN A 193 -7.80 -26.42 1.60
CA ASN A 193 -8.01 -26.90 0.22
C ASN A 193 -6.90 -27.85 -0.27
N GLY A 194 -6.01 -28.25 0.62
CA GLY A 194 -4.85 -29.09 0.31
C GLY A 194 -4.81 -30.43 1.07
N ARG A 195 -5.95 -30.91 1.59
CA ARG A 195 -6.08 -32.27 2.15
C ARG A 195 -6.92 -33.12 1.23
#